data_b515aebbc3bf99622cb435f52c924bbf
#
_entry.id   b515aebbc3bf99622cb435f52c924bbf
#
_cell.length_a   1.000
_cell.length_b   1.000
_cell.length_c   1.000
_cell.angle_alpha   90.00
_cell.angle_beta   90.00
_cell.angle_gamma   90.00
#
_symmetry.space_group_name_H-M   'P 1'
#
loop_
_entity.id
_entity.type
_entity.pdbx_description
1 polymer ?
#
loop_
_entity_poly.entity_id
_entity_poly.type
_entity_poly.pdbx_seq_one_letter_code
_entity_poly.pdbx_strand_id
1 'polypeptide(L)'
;LAYIQKVDKIVGPGNIYVARAKREVFGDVGIEGMIAGPSEICVVADSKTDLNQIITSLIGQAEHDINSQCILITKDQNLVKKINKKINESLKNLPRKHIASKSLNDNGLIIKAQNDKQIVDSINEIAPEHLELNVTNYKVYLNKIYNAGSICIGPYSPMAVTDYNAGTNHVLPTFGSAKFSSGLNLNEFYKKISYITLSKKGVEKIGEYATHLAEYEELKGHALSIKSRIRRS
;
A
#
# COMPACT_ATOMS: atom_id res chain seq x y z
N LEU A 1 30.06 7.64 7.39
CA LEU A 1 29.44 6.99 6.21
C LEU A 1 30.47 6.28 5.29
N ALA A 2 31.76 6.67 5.37
CA ALA A 2 32.84 6.04 4.57
C ALA A 2 33.08 4.56 4.85
N TYR A 3 32.52 4.00 5.91
CA TYR A 3 32.72 2.61 6.32
C TYR A 3 31.59 1.66 5.90
N ILE A 4 30.50 2.17 5.33
CA ILE A 4 29.38 1.35 4.88
C ILE A 4 29.51 1.19 3.37
N GLN A 5 29.65 -0.07 2.91
CA GLN A 5 29.65 -0.36 1.49
C GLN A 5 28.30 0.01 0.88
N LYS A 6 28.34 0.52 -0.35
CA LYS A 6 27.11 0.83 -1.11
C LYS A 6 26.32 -0.47 -1.31
N VAL A 7 25.02 -0.41 -1.05
CA VAL A 7 24.08 -1.50 -1.29
C VAL A 7 23.27 -1.20 -2.55
N ASP A 8 22.71 -2.23 -3.18
CA ASP A 8 21.87 -2.06 -4.37
C ASP A 8 20.44 -1.66 -4.03
N LYS A 9 19.95 -2.08 -2.84
CA LYS A 9 18.57 -1.79 -2.41
C LYS A 9 18.48 -1.63 -0.89
N ILE A 10 17.62 -0.69 -0.46
CA ILE A 10 17.25 -0.46 0.94
C ILE A 10 15.77 -0.77 1.08
N VAL A 11 15.41 -1.64 2.03
CA VAL A 11 14.03 -2.05 2.33
C VAL A 11 13.79 -2.02 3.84
N GLY A 12 12.54 -1.94 4.23
CA GLY A 12 12.11 -2.04 5.62
C GLY A 12 11.41 -0.78 6.15
N PRO A 13 10.73 -0.91 7.30
CA PRO A 13 10.01 0.19 7.91
C PRO A 13 10.96 1.23 8.50
N GLY A 14 10.42 2.39 8.85
CA GLY A 14 11.18 3.42 9.52
C GLY A 14 10.32 4.63 9.92
N ASN A 15 10.86 5.44 10.81
CA ASN A 15 10.21 6.68 11.21
C ASN A 15 10.37 7.77 10.12
N ILE A 16 9.88 8.96 10.40
CA ILE A 16 9.92 10.11 9.46
C ILE A 16 11.33 10.45 8.98
N TYR A 17 12.36 10.25 9.81
CA TYR A 17 13.77 10.50 9.44
C TYR A 17 14.27 9.44 8.45
N VAL A 18 13.92 8.17 8.66
CA VAL A 18 14.23 7.09 7.71
C VAL A 18 13.49 7.29 6.40
N ALA A 19 12.22 7.68 6.44
CA ALA A 19 11.44 7.99 5.25
C ALA A 19 12.07 9.16 4.46
N ARG A 20 12.55 10.20 5.15
CA ARG A 20 13.27 11.32 4.52
C ARG A 20 14.58 10.86 3.90
N ALA A 21 15.39 10.08 4.64
CA ALA A 21 16.66 9.57 4.15
C ALA A 21 16.48 8.69 2.90
N LYS A 22 15.47 7.83 2.86
CA LYS A 22 15.13 7.03 1.67
C LYS A 22 14.80 7.92 0.46
N ARG A 23 14.08 9.02 0.65
CA ARG A 23 13.79 9.97 -0.43
C ARG A 23 15.05 10.63 -0.99
N GLU A 24 15.99 11.00 -0.11
CA GLU A 24 17.24 11.66 -0.52
C GLU A 24 18.15 10.74 -1.36
N VAL A 25 18.12 9.43 -1.11
CA VAL A 25 18.95 8.45 -1.83
C VAL A 25 18.19 7.72 -2.94
N PHE A 26 16.94 8.10 -3.20
CA PHE A 26 16.14 7.51 -4.26
C PHE A 26 16.79 7.78 -5.62
N GLY A 27 17.07 6.73 -6.37
CA GLY A 27 17.79 6.80 -7.65
C GLY A 27 19.28 6.45 -7.55
N ASP A 28 19.89 6.66 -6.37
CA ASP A 28 21.28 6.19 -6.11
C ASP A 28 21.28 4.73 -5.65
N VAL A 29 20.24 4.31 -4.96
CA VAL A 29 19.96 2.93 -4.56
C VAL A 29 18.51 2.60 -4.82
N GLY A 30 18.17 1.33 -5.00
CA GLY A 30 16.79 0.88 -5.08
C GLY A 30 16.11 1.08 -3.72
N ILE A 31 14.88 1.62 -3.75
CA ILE A 31 14.01 1.69 -2.57
C ILE A 31 12.77 0.88 -2.89
N GLU A 32 12.15 0.23 -1.89
CA GLU A 32 10.83 -0.37 -2.09
C GLU A 32 9.83 0.69 -2.58
N GLY A 33 8.84 0.27 -3.38
CA GLY A 33 7.90 1.15 -4.08
C GLY A 33 7.05 2.08 -3.21
N MET A 34 7.32 2.13 -1.90
CA MET A 34 6.61 2.94 -0.94
C MET A 34 7.54 3.65 0.04
N ILE A 35 7.14 4.82 0.50
CA ILE A 35 7.79 5.52 1.61
C ILE A 35 6.79 5.50 2.76
N ALA A 36 7.12 4.78 3.83
CA ALA A 36 6.26 4.62 4.97
C ALA A 36 5.86 5.97 5.58
N GLY A 37 4.57 6.15 5.80
CA GLY A 37 3.98 7.19 6.63
C GLY A 37 3.53 6.66 7.99
N PRO A 38 2.76 7.42 8.79
CA PRO A 38 2.08 6.90 9.96
C PRO A 38 1.17 5.73 9.60
N SER A 39 1.09 4.75 10.49
CA SER A 39 0.30 3.54 10.28
C SER A 39 -1.21 3.84 10.27
N GLU A 40 -1.95 3.07 9.50
CA GLU A 40 -3.36 3.30 9.23
C GLU A 40 -4.18 2.03 9.37
N ILE A 41 -5.37 2.15 9.94
CA ILE A 41 -6.40 1.10 9.91
C ILE A 41 -7.72 1.65 9.41
N CYS A 42 -8.36 0.89 8.54
CA CYS A 42 -9.75 1.08 8.14
C CYS A 42 -10.56 -0.16 8.51
N VAL A 43 -11.49 -0.03 9.43
CA VAL A 43 -12.39 -1.11 9.84
C VAL A 43 -13.75 -0.92 9.17
N VAL A 44 -14.21 -1.94 8.44
CA VAL A 44 -15.60 -1.99 7.93
C VAL A 44 -16.40 -2.92 8.83
N ALA A 45 -17.48 -2.40 9.41
CA ALA A 45 -18.29 -3.13 10.38
C ALA A 45 -19.79 -2.99 10.10
N ASP A 46 -20.57 -4.01 10.46
CA ASP A 46 -22.02 -4.01 10.39
C ASP A 46 -22.67 -4.17 11.80
N SER A 47 -24.00 -4.21 11.86
CA SER A 47 -24.75 -4.34 13.10
C SER A 47 -24.50 -5.64 13.87
N LYS A 48 -23.90 -6.64 13.26
CA LYS A 48 -23.60 -7.94 13.87
C LYS A 48 -22.15 -8.04 14.36
N THR A 49 -21.32 -7.08 14.00
CA THR A 49 -19.92 -7.04 14.45
C THR A 49 -19.83 -6.76 15.94
N ASP A 50 -18.99 -7.51 16.65
CA ASP A 50 -18.73 -7.26 18.06
C ASP A 50 -18.10 -5.88 18.26
N LEU A 51 -18.74 -5.07 19.10
CA LEU A 51 -18.30 -3.72 19.42
C LEU A 51 -16.88 -3.67 20.02
N ASN A 52 -16.50 -4.67 20.83
CA ASN A 52 -15.19 -4.73 21.43
C ASN A 52 -14.11 -5.01 20.37
N GLN A 53 -14.39 -5.87 19.39
CA GLN A 53 -13.46 -6.12 18.28
C GLN A 53 -13.16 -4.83 17.52
N ILE A 54 -14.18 -4.07 17.15
CA ILE A 54 -13.97 -2.79 16.44
C ILE A 54 -13.13 -1.84 17.28
N ILE A 55 -13.47 -1.66 18.55
CA ILE A 55 -12.79 -0.72 19.45
C ILE A 55 -11.32 -1.14 19.65
N THR A 56 -11.06 -2.42 19.88
CA THR A 56 -9.69 -2.92 20.11
C THR A 56 -8.83 -2.83 18.86
N SER A 57 -9.37 -3.06 17.66
CA SER A 57 -8.65 -2.84 16.40
C SER A 57 -8.28 -1.37 16.20
N LEU A 58 -9.23 -0.45 16.41
CA LEU A 58 -8.95 0.99 16.29
C LEU A 58 -7.92 1.46 17.33
N ILE A 59 -8.03 1.02 18.58
CA ILE A 59 -7.10 1.38 19.65
C ILE A 59 -5.72 0.75 19.41
N GLY A 60 -5.66 -0.50 18.97
CA GLY A 60 -4.41 -1.18 18.64
C GLY A 60 -3.59 -0.41 17.61
N GLN A 61 -4.24 0.19 16.61
CA GLN A 61 -3.57 1.07 15.66
C GLN A 61 -3.24 2.43 16.26
N ALA A 62 -4.17 3.02 17.01
CA ALA A 62 -4.00 4.35 17.58
C ALA A 62 -2.82 4.45 18.57
N GLU A 63 -2.47 3.36 19.26
CA GLU A 63 -1.37 3.36 20.22
C GLU A 63 0.04 3.32 19.59
N HIS A 64 0.14 3.08 18.26
CA HIS A 64 1.43 3.05 17.56
C HIS A 64 2.09 4.43 17.52
N ASP A 65 1.36 5.47 17.09
CA ASP A 65 1.87 6.83 16.96
C ASP A 65 0.75 7.86 17.06
N ILE A 66 1.07 9.08 17.49
CA ILE A 66 0.11 10.19 17.58
C ILE A 66 -0.48 10.60 16.23
N ASN A 67 0.19 10.26 15.13
CA ASN A 67 -0.26 10.54 13.77
C ASN A 67 -0.95 9.33 13.11
N SER A 68 -1.10 8.19 13.81
CA SER A 68 -1.81 7.03 13.27
C SER A 68 -3.24 7.39 12.89
N GLN A 69 -3.72 6.84 11.77
CA GLN A 69 -5.09 7.05 11.30
C GLN A 69 -5.96 5.83 11.61
N CYS A 70 -7.11 6.09 12.23
CA CYS A 70 -8.05 5.07 12.65
C CYS A 70 -9.42 5.37 12.06
N ILE A 71 -9.84 4.61 11.06
CA ILE A 71 -11.06 4.87 10.29
C ILE A 71 -12.05 3.73 10.51
N LEU A 72 -13.29 4.09 10.80
CA LEU A 72 -14.43 3.16 10.80
C LEU A 72 -15.36 3.51 9.65
N ILE A 73 -15.76 2.52 8.86
CA ILE A 73 -16.82 2.66 7.86
C ILE A 73 -17.97 1.73 8.22
N THR A 74 -19.18 2.28 8.35
CA THR A 74 -20.37 1.48 8.64
C THR A 74 -21.63 2.09 8.05
N LYS A 75 -22.64 1.26 7.82
CA LYS A 75 -24.00 1.72 7.49
C LYS A 75 -24.89 1.90 8.74
N ASP A 76 -24.45 1.40 9.89
CA ASP A 76 -25.25 1.37 11.12
C ASP A 76 -25.03 2.61 11.99
N GLN A 77 -26.04 3.48 12.05
CA GLN A 77 -26.02 4.68 12.89
C GLN A 77 -25.95 4.37 14.40
N ASN A 78 -26.51 3.23 14.83
CA ASN A 78 -26.48 2.86 16.25
C ASN A 78 -25.09 2.40 16.66
N LEU A 79 -24.35 1.75 15.73
CA LEU A 79 -22.97 1.37 15.95
C LEU A 79 -22.09 2.61 16.16
N VAL A 80 -22.26 3.65 15.34
CA VAL A 80 -21.56 4.94 15.50
C VAL A 80 -21.73 5.53 16.89
N LYS A 81 -23.00 5.58 17.38
CA LYS A 81 -23.29 6.11 18.71
C LYS A 81 -22.64 5.28 19.84
N LYS A 82 -22.68 3.94 19.71
CA LYS A 82 -22.09 3.04 20.70
C LYS A 82 -20.57 3.17 20.78
N ILE A 83 -19.89 3.26 19.63
CA ILE A 83 -18.44 3.41 19.57
C ILE A 83 -18.00 4.71 20.21
N ASN A 84 -18.60 5.85 19.85
CA ASN A 84 -18.27 7.15 20.42
C ASN A 84 -18.39 7.18 21.95
N LYS A 85 -19.35 6.43 22.51
CA LYS A 85 -19.51 6.31 23.96
C LYS A 85 -18.42 5.43 24.58
N LYS A 86 -18.14 4.25 23.98
CA LYS A 86 -17.35 3.20 24.62
C LYS A 86 -15.85 3.34 24.38
N ILE A 87 -15.40 3.98 23.30
CA ILE A 87 -13.98 4.10 22.97
C ILE A 87 -13.20 4.82 24.08
N ASN A 88 -13.76 5.88 24.64
CA ASN A 88 -13.14 6.63 25.75
C ASN A 88 -13.02 5.81 27.04
N GLU A 89 -13.96 4.89 27.29
CA GLU A 89 -13.88 3.99 28.43
C GLU A 89 -12.74 2.97 28.25
N SER A 90 -12.59 2.45 27.03
CA SER A 90 -11.56 1.46 26.70
C SER A 90 -10.14 2.04 26.76
N LEU A 91 -9.98 3.33 26.50
CA LEU A 91 -8.68 4.03 26.57
C LEU A 91 -8.15 4.17 28.00
N LYS A 92 -9.01 4.15 29.03
CA LYS A 92 -8.61 4.50 30.41
C LYS A 92 -7.49 3.62 30.97
N ASN A 93 -7.50 2.34 30.64
CA ASN A 93 -6.58 1.33 31.20
C ASN A 93 -5.37 1.03 30.29
N LEU A 94 -5.17 1.76 29.22
CA LEU A 94 -4.07 1.50 28.31
C LEU A 94 -2.78 2.19 28.78
N PRO A 95 -1.63 1.51 28.79
CA PRO A 95 -0.35 2.13 29.11
C PRO A 95 -0.03 3.34 28.21
N ARG A 96 -0.35 3.23 26.91
CA ARG A 96 -0.12 4.29 25.90
C ARG A 96 -1.35 5.15 25.61
N LYS A 97 -2.27 5.29 26.58
CA LYS A 97 -3.53 6.05 26.42
C LYS A 97 -3.36 7.47 25.87
N HIS A 98 -2.28 8.16 26.24
CA HIS A 98 -2.01 9.52 25.76
C HIS A 98 -1.79 9.54 24.25
N ILE A 99 -1.01 8.60 23.72
CA ILE A 99 -0.74 8.46 22.29
C ILE A 99 -2.03 8.08 21.56
N ALA A 100 -2.70 7.01 22.02
CA ALA A 100 -3.93 6.53 21.40
C ALA A 100 -5.05 7.59 21.41
N SER A 101 -5.22 8.32 22.53
CA SER A 101 -6.22 9.39 22.62
C SER A 101 -5.92 10.53 21.64
N LYS A 102 -4.65 10.93 21.53
CA LYS A 102 -4.27 11.98 20.59
C LYS A 102 -4.49 11.55 19.14
N SER A 103 -4.05 10.35 18.77
CA SER A 103 -4.27 9.76 17.44
C SER A 103 -5.77 9.73 17.08
N LEU A 104 -6.61 9.19 17.96
CA LEU A 104 -8.06 9.10 17.71
C LEU A 104 -8.76 10.46 17.65
N ASN A 105 -8.32 11.45 18.46
CA ASN A 105 -8.92 12.77 18.43
C ASN A 105 -8.53 13.58 17.20
N ASP A 106 -7.26 13.48 16.78
CA ASP A 106 -6.72 14.30 15.69
C ASP A 106 -6.94 13.64 14.31
N ASN A 107 -6.88 12.29 14.25
CA ASN A 107 -6.85 11.51 13.00
C ASN A 107 -7.91 10.39 12.96
N GLY A 108 -8.75 10.26 13.98
CA GLY A 108 -9.86 9.30 13.98
C GLY A 108 -11.03 9.77 13.12
N LEU A 109 -11.58 8.86 12.30
CA LEU A 109 -12.69 9.18 11.41
C LEU A 109 -13.75 8.10 11.43
N ILE A 110 -15.02 8.48 11.51
CA ILE A 110 -16.15 7.58 11.31
C ILE A 110 -16.91 8.01 10.05
N ILE A 111 -16.97 7.12 9.06
CA ILE A 111 -17.71 7.32 7.82
C ILE A 111 -19.01 6.52 7.91
N LYS A 112 -20.13 7.23 7.95
CA LYS A 112 -21.43 6.62 7.82
C LYS A 112 -21.80 6.50 6.35
N ALA A 113 -21.63 5.32 5.78
CA ALA A 113 -21.98 5.01 4.40
C ALA A 113 -23.49 4.79 4.23
N GLN A 114 -24.03 5.16 3.08
CA GLN A 114 -25.44 4.95 2.74
C GLN A 114 -25.70 3.55 2.15
N ASN A 115 -24.72 3.00 1.44
CA ASN A 115 -24.82 1.73 0.73
C ASN A 115 -23.43 1.08 0.55
N ASP A 116 -23.41 -0.14 0.01
CA ASP A 116 -22.17 -0.91 -0.19
C ASP A 116 -21.25 -0.27 -1.24
N LYS A 117 -21.80 0.42 -2.24
CA LYS A 117 -21.00 1.15 -3.23
C LYS A 117 -20.19 2.24 -2.56
N GLN A 118 -20.80 3.03 -1.68
CA GLN A 118 -20.07 4.08 -0.95
C GLN A 118 -19.01 3.52 -0.01
N ILE A 119 -19.23 2.34 0.59
CA ILE A 119 -18.19 1.65 1.38
C ILE A 119 -16.97 1.35 0.49
N VAL A 120 -17.20 0.72 -0.68
CA VAL A 120 -16.14 0.38 -1.62
C VAL A 120 -15.41 1.61 -2.15
N ASP A 121 -16.15 2.63 -2.56
CA ASP A 121 -15.58 3.88 -3.06
C ASP A 121 -14.71 4.55 -1.99
N SER A 122 -15.18 4.59 -0.74
CA SER A 122 -14.42 5.14 0.39
C SER A 122 -13.14 4.34 0.66
N ILE A 123 -13.19 3.01 0.67
CA ILE A 123 -12.01 2.16 0.85
C ILE A 123 -10.98 2.42 -0.24
N ASN A 124 -11.40 2.40 -1.51
CA ASN A 124 -10.49 2.60 -2.64
C ASN A 124 -9.92 4.02 -2.69
N GLU A 125 -10.66 5.02 -2.23
CA GLU A 125 -10.17 6.40 -2.14
C GLU A 125 -9.17 6.58 -1.00
N ILE A 126 -9.46 6.03 0.19
CA ILE A 126 -8.54 6.03 1.34
C ILE A 126 -7.28 5.23 1.01
N ALA A 127 -7.46 4.07 0.36
CA ALA A 127 -6.37 3.12 0.07
C ALA A 127 -5.56 2.77 1.32
N PRO A 128 -6.21 2.23 2.39
CA PRO A 128 -5.61 2.10 3.71
C PRO A 128 -4.49 1.08 3.73
N GLU A 129 -3.54 1.26 4.64
CA GLU A 129 -2.51 0.29 4.96
C GLU A 129 -3.11 -1.05 5.38
N HIS A 130 -3.96 -1.02 6.41
CA HIS A 130 -4.70 -2.16 6.90
C HIS A 130 -6.20 -1.96 6.70
N LEU A 131 -6.85 -2.94 6.09
CA LEU A 131 -8.30 -3.00 5.96
C LEU A 131 -8.82 -4.21 6.72
N GLU A 132 -9.71 -4.01 7.71
CA GLU A 132 -10.48 -5.08 8.33
C GLU A 132 -11.89 -5.11 7.77
N LEU A 133 -12.26 -6.19 7.09
CA LEU A 133 -13.63 -6.45 6.65
C LEU A 133 -14.36 -7.31 7.71
N ASN A 134 -14.73 -6.70 8.82
CA ASN A 134 -15.44 -7.36 9.90
C ASN A 134 -16.96 -7.21 9.72
N VAL A 135 -17.47 -7.76 8.63
CA VAL A 135 -18.87 -7.71 8.24
C VAL A 135 -19.37 -9.10 7.85
N THR A 136 -20.67 -9.34 8.05
CA THR A 136 -21.27 -10.65 7.76
C THR A 136 -21.12 -11.07 6.30
N ASN A 137 -21.34 -10.17 5.35
CA ASN A 137 -21.27 -10.47 3.93
C ASN A 137 -20.06 -9.79 3.25
N TYR A 138 -18.85 -10.12 3.70
CA TYR A 138 -17.62 -9.55 3.17
C TYR A 138 -17.40 -9.85 1.66
N LYS A 139 -17.95 -10.94 1.15
CA LYS A 139 -17.76 -11.37 -0.26
C LYS A 139 -18.22 -10.33 -1.28
N VAL A 140 -19.21 -9.49 -0.94
CA VAL A 140 -19.71 -8.45 -1.84
C VAL A 140 -18.70 -7.34 -2.10
N TYR A 141 -17.67 -7.23 -1.27
CA TYR A 141 -16.63 -6.21 -1.33
C TYR A 141 -15.36 -6.67 -2.02
N LEU A 142 -14.93 -7.96 -1.83
CA LEU A 142 -13.60 -8.44 -2.18
C LEU A 142 -13.17 -8.14 -3.62
N ASN A 143 -14.04 -8.40 -4.60
CA ASN A 143 -13.72 -8.20 -6.03
C ASN A 143 -13.83 -6.74 -6.48
N LYS A 144 -14.12 -5.81 -5.58
CA LYS A 144 -14.31 -4.39 -5.85
C LYS A 144 -13.28 -3.53 -5.13
N ILE A 145 -12.56 -4.10 -4.16
CA ILE A 145 -11.47 -3.44 -3.44
C ILE A 145 -10.17 -3.78 -4.17
N TYR A 146 -9.50 -2.75 -4.64
CA TYR A 146 -8.21 -2.86 -5.35
C TYR A 146 -7.12 -1.98 -4.74
N ASN A 147 -7.46 -1.13 -3.78
CA ASN A 147 -6.53 -0.25 -3.09
C ASN A 147 -6.55 -0.54 -1.59
N ALA A 148 -5.70 -1.44 -1.12
CA ALA A 148 -5.41 -1.68 0.29
C ALA A 148 -4.04 -2.36 0.41
N GLY A 149 -3.30 -2.06 1.45
CA GLY A 149 -2.01 -2.71 1.71
C GLY A 149 -2.18 -4.16 2.16
N SER A 150 -3.11 -4.40 3.10
CA SER A 150 -3.50 -5.73 3.58
C SER A 150 -5.00 -5.77 3.85
N ILE A 151 -5.64 -6.91 3.62
CA ILE A 151 -7.08 -7.11 3.88
C ILE A 151 -7.26 -8.28 4.85
N CYS A 152 -7.71 -7.97 6.07
CA CYS A 152 -8.09 -8.93 7.10
C CYS A 152 -9.59 -9.21 7.01
N ILE A 153 -9.99 -10.49 6.96
CA ILE A 153 -11.38 -10.86 6.65
C ILE A 153 -12.01 -11.61 7.81
N GLY A 154 -13.12 -11.06 8.29
CA GLY A 154 -13.95 -11.68 9.33
C GLY A 154 -13.47 -11.44 10.74
N PRO A 155 -14.24 -11.93 11.75
CA PRO A 155 -14.07 -11.58 13.16
C PRO A 155 -12.81 -12.17 13.82
N TYR A 156 -12.16 -13.14 13.19
CA TYR A 156 -10.99 -13.84 13.74
C TYR A 156 -9.68 -13.43 13.07
N SER A 157 -9.68 -12.38 12.27
CA SER A 157 -8.52 -11.89 11.54
C SER A 157 -8.23 -10.43 11.90
N PRO A 158 -7.87 -10.14 13.17
CA PRO A 158 -7.50 -8.77 13.53
C PRO A 158 -6.17 -8.37 12.87
N MET A 159 -6.03 -7.11 12.52
CA MET A 159 -4.80 -6.54 11.93
C MET A 159 -3.54 -6.90 12.73
N ALA A 160 -3.61 -6.84 14.05
CA ALA A 160 -2.48 -7.15 14.92
C ALA A 160 -1.84 -8.53 14.67
N VAL A 161 -2.61 -9.54 14.24
CA VAL A 161 -2.05 -10.85 13.89
C VAL A 161 -1.19 -10.78 12.63
N THR A 162 -1.51 -9.89 11.69
CA THR A 162 -0.71 -9.70 10.47
C THR A 162 0.64 -9.07 10.75
N ASP A 163 0.73 -8.25 11.78
CA ASP A 163 1.99 -7.61 12.19
C ASP A 163 2.96 -8.59 12.87
N TYR A 164 2.44 -9.66 13.46
CA TYR A 164 3.27 -10.57 14.25
C TYR A 164 3.50 -11.94 13.61
N ASN A 165 2.46 -12.66 13.25
CA ASN A 165 2.65 -14.08 12.89
C ASN A 165 1.65 -14.66 11.87
N ALA A 166 0.88 -13.87 11.16
CA ALA A 166 0.00 -14.36 10.10
C ALA A 166 0.74 -14.76 8.80
N GLY A 167 2.05 -14.51 8.74
CA GLY A 167 2.90 -14.87 7.61
C GLY A 167 3.01 -13.81 6.52
N THR A 168 2.20 -12.77 6.56
CA THR A 168 2.32 -11.59 5.68
C THR A 168 3.41 -10.66 6.17
N ASN A 169 3.98 -9.85 5.26
CA ASN A 169 4.91 -8.80 5.67
C ASN A 169 4.12 -7.60 6.23
N HIS A 170 4.60 -7.02 7.32
CA HIS A 170 3.99 -5.84 7.95
C HIS A 170 4.49 -4.51 7.37
N VAL A 171 5.46 -4.54 6.45
CA VAL A 171 5.90 -3.33 5.73
C VAL A 171 4.94 -3.10 4.57
N LEU A 172 3.96 -2.26 4.79
CA LEU A 172 2.81 -2.05 3.92
C LEU A 172 2.77 -0.60 3.40
N PRO A 173 2.11 -0.37 2.26
CA PRO A 173 1.94 0.98 1.73
C PRO A 173 1.00 1.79 2.62
N THR A 174 1.39 3.01 2.97
CA THR A 174 0.64 3.96 3.79
C THR A 174 0.32 5.24 3.00
N PHE A 175 -0.51 6.13 3.54
CA PHE A 175 -0.85 7.42 2.92
C PHE A 175 -1.38 7.31 1.49
N GLY A 176 -2.27 6.33 1.29
CA GLY A 176 -2.87 6.12 -0.02
C GLY A 176 -1.93 5.53 -1.07
N SER A 177 -0.68 5.18 -0.71
CA SER A 177 0.27 4.58 -1.65
C SER A 177 -0.13 3.17 -2.08
N ALA A 178 -1.09 2.53 -1.41
CA ALA A 178 -1.71 1.29 -1.87
C ALA A 178 -2.42 1.42 -3.24
N LYS A 179 -2.60 2.64 -3.75
CA LYS A 179 -3.09 2.91 -5.12
C LYS A 179 -2.07 2.51 -6.20
N PHE A 180 -0.78 2.43 -5.88
CA PHE A 180 0.29 2.13 -6.85
C PHE A 180 1.43 1.26 -6.30
N SER A 181 1.40 0.91 -5.02
CA SER A 181 2.42 0.08 -4.36
C SER A 181 1.80 -1.08 -3.63
N SER A 182 2.56 -2.15 -3.49
CA SER A 182 2.22 -3.33 -2.67
C SER A 182 3.09 -3.37 -1.42
N GLY A 183 2.72 -4.20 -0.45
CA GLY A 183 3.58 -4.53 0.68
C GLY A 183 4.88 -5.18 0.24
N LEU A 184 5.93 -5.05 1.07
CA LEU A 184 7.23 -5.65 0.82
C LEU A 184 7.09 -7.16 0.59
N ASN A 185 7.58 -7.63 -0.55
CA ASN A 185 7.50 -9.03 -0.96
C ASN A 185 8.71 -9.44 -1.81
N LEU A 186 8.79 -10.71 -2.20
CA LEU A 186 9.92 -11.25 -2.95
C LEU A 186 10.16 -10.56 -4.29
N ASN A 187 9.13 -10.02 -4.95
CA ASN A 187 9.31 -9.34 -6.25
C ASN A 187 10.19 -8.08 -6.13
N GLU A 188 10.28 -7.50 -4.93
CA GLU A 188 11.15 -6.36 -4.66
C GLU A 188 12.64 -6.70 -4.81
N PHE A 189 12.99 -7.98 -4.74
CA PHE A 189 14.37 -8.48 -4.86
C PHE A 189 14.68 -9.07 -6.23
N TYR A 190 13.73 -9.06 -7.16
CA TYR A 190 13.93 -9.54 -8.53
C TYR A 190 14.09 -8.38 -9.51
N LYS A 191 15.04 -8.54 -10.43
CA LYS A 191 15.16 -7.69 -11.61
C LYS A 191 14.78 -8.47 -12.87
N LYS A 192 14.10 -7.80 -13.78
CA LYS A 192 13.76 -8.36 -15.10
C LYS A 192 14.77 -7.84 -16.12
N ILE A 193 15.35 -8.76 -16.89
CA ILE A 193 16.29 -8.46 -17.98
C ILE A 193 15.68 -9.03 -19.25
N SER A 194 15.57 -8.21 -20.29
CA SER A 194 15.09 -8.66 -21.59
C SER A 194 16.23 -9.22 -22.41
N TYR A 195 16.09 -10.45 -22.89
CA TYR A 195 16.98 -11.07 -23.87
C TYR A 195 16.29 -11.03 -25.24
N ILE A 196 16.90 -10.35 -26.20
CA ILE A 196 16.36 -10.17 -27.54
C ILE A 196 17.31 -10.80 -28.55
N THR A 197 16.81 -11.78 -29.32
CA THR A 197 17.51 -12.39 -30.44
C THR A 197 16.67 -12.28 -31.69
N LEU A 198 17.20 -11.69 -32.73
CA LEU A 198 16.58 -11.62 -34.05
C LEU A 198 17.32 -12.47 -35.05
N SER A 199 16.56 -13.21 -35.87
CA SER A 199 17.12 -13.80 -37.10
C SER A 199 17.36 -12.73 -38.17
N LYS A 200 18.17 -13.02 -39.18
CA LYS A 200 18.33 -12.13 -40.33
C LYS A 200 16.97 -11.73 -40.94
N LYS A 201 16.08 -12.70 -41.17
CA LYS A 201 14.74 -12.47 -41.70
C LYS A 201 13.91 -11.62 -40.74
N GLY A 202 14.08 -11.79 -39.41
CA GLY A 202 13.40 -11.00 -38.40
C GLY A 202 13.81 -9.52 -38.47
N VAL A 203 15.12 -9.23 -38.50
CA VAL A 203 15.57 -7.83 -38.58
C VAL A 203 15.24 -7.20 -39.94
N GLU A 204 15.25 -7.95 -41.04
CA GLU A 204 14.80 -7.48 -42.35
C GLU A 204 13.32 -7.04 -42.33
N LYS A 205 12.45 -7.80 -41.62
CA LYS A 205 11.02 -7.51 -41.56
C LYS A 205 10.69 -6.25 -40.78
N ILE A 206 11.37 -5.99 -39.67
CA ILE A 206 11.02 -4.87 -38.73
C ILE A 206 11.98 -3.69 -38.85
N GLY A 207 13.17 -3.90 -39.41
CA GLY A 207 14.26 -2.91 -39.39
C GLY A 207 14.00 -1.69 -40.24
N GLU A 208 13.22 -1.82 -41.31
CA GLU A 208 12.87 -0.67 -42.16
C GLU A 208 12.05 0.35 -41.34
N TYR A 209 11.02 -0.10 -40.60
CA TYR A 209 10.22 0.76 -39.73
C TYR A 209 11.07 1.41 -38.63
N ALA A 210 11.94 0.61 -38.00
CA ALA A 210 12.82 1.10 -36.95
C ALA A 210 13.84 2.13 -37.52
N THR A 211 14.30 1.96 -38.78
CA THR A 211 15.17 2.91 -39.46
C THR A 211 14.46 4.24 -39.68
N HIS A 212 13.23 4.22 -40.20
CA HIS A 212 12.43 5.44 -40.40
C HIS A 212 12.20 6.20 -39.11
N LEU A 213 11.87 5.51 -37.99
CA LEU A 213 11.71 6.14 -36.68
C LEU A 213 13.03 6.78 -36.21
N ALA A 214 14.17 6.06 -36.32
CA ALA A 214 15.47 6.60 -35.94
C ALA A 214 15.88 7.83 -36.80
N GLU A 215 15.54 7.84 -38.09
CA GLU A 215 15.77 9.01 -38.96
C GLU A 215 14.88 10.19 -38.61
N TYR A 216 13.62 9.92 -38.26
CA TYR A 216 12.68 10.96 -37.82
C TYR A 216 13.13 11.61 -36.47
N GLU A 217 13.73 10.81 -35.58
CA GLU A 217 14.32 11.29 -34.31
C GLU A 217 15.73 11.90 -34.51
N GLU A 218 16.22 12.04 -35.78
CA GLU A 218 17.57 12.51 -36.13
C GLU A 218 18.73 11.65 -35.59
N LEU A 219 18.42 10.40 -35.17
CA LEU A 219 19.39 9.44 -34.64
C LEU A 219 20.09 8.63 -35.77
N LYS A 220 20.90 9.29 -36.56
CA LYS A 220 21.59 8.69 -37.74
C LYS A 220 22.42 7.45 -37.39
N GLY A 221 23.09 7.43 -36.23
CA GLY A 221 23.86 6.26 -35.77
C GLY A 221 22.97 5.04 -35.57
N HIS A 222 21.76 5.20 -35.00
CA HIS A 222 20.76 4.13 -34.85
C HIS A 222 20.30 3.63 -36.20
N ALA A 223 19.92 4.53 -37.10
CA ALA A 223 19.54 4.18 -38.49
C ALA A 223 20.63 3.40 -39.22
N LEU A 224 21.89 3.85 -39.15
CA LEU A 224 23.03 3.15 -39.76
C LEU A 224 23.26 1.76 -39.15
N SER A 225 23.14 1.63 -37.83
CA SER A 225 23.26 0.34 -37.14
C SER A 225 22.23 -0.69 -37.65
N ILE A 226 20.98 -0.27 -37.88
CA ILE A 226 19.94 -1.13 -38.44
C ILE A 226 20.23 -1.44 -39.91
N LYS A 227 20.50 -0.41 -40.74
CA LYS A 227 20.74 -0.55 -42.16
C LYS A 227 21.90 -1.49 -42.49
N SER A 228 22.96 -1.49 -41.66
CA SER A 228 24.10 -2.39 -41.84
C SER A 228 23.76 -3.88 -41.67
N ARG A 229 22.62 -4.20 -41.08
CA ARG A 229 22.13 -5.58 -40.83
C ARG A 229 21.04 -6.02 -41.81
N ILE A 230 20.44 -5.08 -42.51
CA ILE A 230 19.39 -5.33 -43.52
C ILE A 230 19.96 -5.36 -44.93
N ARG A 231 20.89 -4.46 -45.25
CA ARG A 231 21.47 -4.40 -46.57
C ARG A 231 22.43 -5.57 -46.80
N ARG A 232 22.20 -6.32 -47.89
CA ARG A 232 23.24 -7.19 -48.46
C ARG A 232 24.34 -6.28 -48.96
N SER A 233 25.58 -6.49 -48.51
CA SER A 233 26.78 -6.03 -49.19
C SER A 233 26.87 -6.69 -50.55
#